data_7764a2a60521fee79edb74d2cbf71bcc
#
_entry.id   7764a2a60521fee79edb74d2cbf71bcc
#
_cell.length_a   1.000
_cell.length_b   1.000
_cell.length_c   1.000
_cell.angle_alpha   90.00
_cell.angle_beta   90.00
_cell.angle_gamma   90.00
#
_symmetry.space_group_name_H-M   'P 1'
#
loop_
_entity.id
_entity.type
_entity.pdbx_description
1 polymer ?
#
loop_
_entity_poly.entity_id
_entity_poly.type
_entity_poly.pdbx_seq_one_letter_code
_entity_poly.pdbx_strand_id
1 'polypeptide(L)'
;DQDLDKLFTYSWAKQAGVAIIMSAVFWRSRNKYGERGYRYILLEAGHIGQNIYLVSQGLNLKCCALGGINDTNLEKLIDIDGINESIIYGLVVGK
;
A
#
# COMPACT_ATOMS: atom_id res chain seq x y z
N ASP A 1 12.12 15.36 0.83
CA ASP A 1 12.53 14.34 -0.11
C ASP A 1 11.85 14.47 -1.45
N GLN A 2 12.64 14.64 -2.48
CA GLN A 2 12.13 14.81 -3.84
C GLN A 2 11.39 13.56 -4.33
N ASP A 3 11.80 12.39 -3.86
CA ASP A 3 11.16 11.14 -4.27
C ASP A 3 9.74 11.01 -3.73
N LEU A 4 9.49 11.51 -2.52
CA LEU A 4 8.14 11.45 -1.92
C LEU A 4 7.14 12.32 -2.68
N ASP A 5 7.60 13.43 -3.27
CA ASP A 5 6.74 14.32 -4.05
C ASP A 5 6.16 13.62 -5.27
N LYS A 6 6.87 12.63 -5.80
CA LYS A 6 6.48 11.91 -7.01
C LYS A 6 5.62 10.68 -6.72
N LEU A 7 5.59 10.22 -5.47
CA LEU A 7 4.92 8.98 -5.10
C LEU A 7 3.45 9.19 -4.77
N PHE A 8 3.12 10.32 -4.17
CA PHE A 8 1.77 10.57 -3.66
C PHE A 8 1.09 11.72 -4.38
N THR A 9 -0.19 11.54 -4.66
CA THR A 9 -1.02 12.58 -5.26
C THR A 9 -1.30 13.70 -4.26
N TYR A 10 -1.34 13.37 -2.97
CA TYR A 10 -1.69 14.34 -1.92
C TYR A 10 -0.43 14.90 -1.29
N SER A 11 -0.28 16.22 -1.32
CA SER A 11 0.90 16.88 -0.76
C SER A 11 1.06 16.66 0.75
N TRP A 12 -0.06 16.54 1.48
CA TRP A 12 -0.01 16.32 2.92
C TRP A 12 0.56 14.95 3.30
N ALA A 13 0.52 13.97 2.39
CA ALA A 13 1.06 12.64 2.67
C ALA A 13 2.55 12.66 2.94
N LYS A 14 3.27 13.65 2.41
CA LYS A 14 4.71 13.80 2.64
C LYS A 14 5.07 14.14 4.08
N GLN A 15 4.11 14.64 4.84
CA GLN A 15 4.33 15.03 6.23
C GLN A 15 4.21 13.85 7.20
N ALA A 16 3.80 12.71 6.73
CA ALA A 16 3.70 11.51 7.56
C ALA A 16 5.09 11.00 7.95
N GLY A 17 5.18 10.36 9.11
CA GLY A 17 6.43 9.77 9.58
C GLY A 17 6.78 8.49 8.85
N VAL A 18 5.78 7.71 8.45
CA VAL A 18 5.95 6.40 7.81
C VAL A 18 4.90 6.21 6.73
N ALA A 19 5.32 5.64 5.62
CA ALA A 19 4.39 5.14 4.60
C ALA A 19 4.50 3.62 4.56
N ILE A 20 3.37 2.95 4.63
CA ILE A 20 3.29 1.49 4.57
C ILE A 20 2.69 1.12 3.23
N ILE A 21 3.44 0.39 2.42
CA ILE A 21 3.05 0.01 1.06
C ILE A 21 2.87 -1.49 1.00
N MET A 22 1.74 -1.93 0.45
CA MET A 22 1.46 -3.34 0.23
C MET A 22 1.58 -3.65 -1.25
N SER A 23 2.37 -4.67 -1.58
CA SER A 23 2.43 -5.22 -2.93
C SER A 23 1.95 -6.65 -2.93
N ALA A 24 1.62 -7.18 -4.09
CA ALA A 24 1.16 -8.55 -4.21
C ALA A 24 1.74 -9.21 -5.46
N VAL A 25 2.03 -10.51 -5.32
CA VAL A 25 2.42 -11.36 -6.43
C VAL A 25 1.17 -12.20 -6.78
N PHE A 26 0.34 -11.66 -7.67
CA PHE A 26 -1.00 -12.20 -7.93
C PHE A 26 -0.98 -13.63 -8.44
N TRP A 27 0.00 -14.00 -9.27
CA TRP A 27 0.04 -15.32 -9.87
C TRP A 27 0.16 -16.44 -8.82
N ARG A 28 0.76 -16.16 -7.66
CA ARG A 28 0.89 -17.17 -6.59
C ARG A 28 -0.49 -17.55 -6.03
N SER A 29 -1.33 -16.57 -5.77
CA SER A 29 -2.69 -16.82 -5.28
C SER A 29 -3.57 -17.41 -6.37
N ARG A 30 -3.42 -16.95 -7.62
CA ARG A 30 -4.19 -17.48 -8.74
C ARG A 30 -3.85 -18.93 -9.01
N ASN A 31 -2.59 -19.32 -8.81
CA ASN A 31 -2.17 -20.70 -8.99
C ASN A 31 -2.80 -21.63 -7.95
N LYS A 32 -3.06 -21.14 -6.74
CA LYS A 32 -3.67 -21.90 -5.66
C LYS A 32 -5.19 -21.87 -5.68
N TYR A 33 -5.79 -20.69 -5.96
CA TYR A 33 -7.22 -20.44 -5.79
C TYR A 33 -7.94 -20.12 -7.11
N GLY A 34 -7.22 -20.08 -8.24
CA GLY A 34 -7.78 -19.67 -9.51
C GLY A 34 -8.09 -18.18 -9.51
N GLU A 35 -9.16 -17.79 -10.20
CA GLU A 35 -9.54 -16.38 -10.31
C GLU A 35 -9.94 -15.75 -8.98
N ARG A 36 -10.40 -16.54 -8.01
CA ARG A 36 -10.74 -16.04 -6.67
C ARG A 36 -9.52 -15.56 -5.91
N GLY A 37 -8.32 -16.02 -6.28
CA GLY A 37 -7.08 -15.55 -5.65
C GLY A 37 -6.90 -14.05 -5.73
N TYR A 38 -7.30 -13.44 -6.84
CA TYR A 38 -7.26 -11.99 -7.00
C TYR A 38 -8.12 -11.29 -5.94
N ARG A 39 -9.36 -11.77 -5.77
CA ARG A 39 -10.28 -11.23 -4.77
C ARG A 39 -9.74 -11.38 -3.34
N TYR A 40 -9.16 -12.54 -3.05
CA TYR A 40 -8.64 -12.80 -1.71
C TYR A 40 -7.47 -11.86 -1.37
N ILE A 41 -6.61 -11.56 -2.33
CA ILE A 41 -5.51 -10.62 -2.12
C ILE A 41 -6.05 -9.24 -1.73
N LEU A 42 -7.06 -8.75 -2.43
CA LEU A 42 -7.64 -7.44 -2.14
C LEU A 42 -8.33 -7.43 -0.78
N LEU A 43 -9.05 -8.50 -0.43
CA LEU A 43 -9.70 -8.61 0.88
C LEU A 43 -8.67 -8.64 2.01
N GLU A 44 -7.58 -9.40 1.85
CA GLU A 44 -6.51 -9.44 2.84
C GLU A 44 -5.87 -8.07 3.03
N ALA A 45 -5.60 -7.38 1.92
CA ALA A 45 -5.02 -6.03 1.99
C ALA A 45 -5.91 -5.09 2.79
N GLY A 46 -7.23 -5.18 2.59
CA GLY A 46 -8.20 -4.39 3.36
C GLY A 46 -8.17 -4.72 4.85
N HIS A 47 -8.10 -6.00 5.20
CA HIS A 47 -8.01 -6.43 6.60
C HIS A 47 -6.73 -5.94 7.26
N ILE A 48 -5.59 -6.03 6.56
CA ILE A 48 -4.31 -5.52 7.06
C ILE A 48 -4.41 -4.01 7.27
N GLY A 49 -5.00 -3.29 6.30
CA GLY A 49 -5.18 -1.85 6.40
C GLY A 49 -6.00 -1.46 7.62
N GLN A 50 -7.10 -2.18 7.89
CA GLN A 50 -7.93 -1.92 9.07
C GLN A 50 -7.15 -2.19 10.36
N ASN A 51 -6.35 -3.24 10.40
CA ASN A 51 -5.51 -3.52 11.57
C ASN A 51 -4.49 -2.41 11.80
N ILE A 52 -3.93 -1.83 10.73
CA ILE A 52 -3.01 -0.70 10.85
C ILE A 52 -3.73 0.51 11.46
N TYR A 53 -4.98 0.78 11.06
CA TYR A 53 -5.78 1.84 11.67
C TYR A 53 -5.98 1.59 13.18
N LEU A 54 -6.34 0.37 13.55
CA LEU A 54 -6.59 0.03 14.95
C LEU A 54 -5.35 0.15 15.80
N VAL A 55 -4.21 -0.35 15.32
CA VAL A 55 -2.93 -0.25 16.05
C VAL A 55 -2.49 1.20 16.15
N SER A 56 -2.64 1.97 15.07
CA SER A 56 -2.29 3.40 15.08
C SER A 56 -3.10 4.15 16.13
N GLN A 57 -4.39 3.86 16.23
CA GLN A 57 -5.26 4.48 17.23
C GLN A 57 -4.78 4.11 18.64
N GLY A 58 -4.41 2.85 18.86
CA GLY A 58 -3.89 2.40 20.15
C GLY A 58 -2.58 3.07 20.54
N LEU A 59 -1.78 3.47 19.56
CA LEU A 59 -0.52 4.17 19.77
C LEU A 59 -0.67 5.69 19.76
N ASN A 60 -1.90 6.18 19.63
CA ASN A 60 -2.20 7.61 19.54
C ASN A 60 -1.54 8.27 18.33
N LEU A 61 -1.54 7.55 17.21
CA LEU A 61 -1.04 8.03 15.94
C LEU A 61 -2.20 8.21 14.96
N LYS A 62 -2.01 9.08 13.98
CA LYS A 62 -2.96 9.28 12.90
C LYS A 62 -2.59 8.38 11.73
N CYS A 63 -3.60 7.83 11.06
CA CYS A 63 -3.40 6.93 9.93
C CYS A 63 -4.39 7.28 8.83
N CYS A 64 -3.94 7.20 7.59
CA CYS A 64 -4.80 7.42 6.44
C CYS A 64 -4.42 6.48 5.30
N ALA A 65 -5.41 5.74 4.80
CA ALA A 65 -5.24 4.93 3.60
C ALA A 65 -5.25 5.82 2.36
N LEU A 66 -4.43 5.49 1.39
CA LEU A 66 -4.24 6.30 0.20
C LEU A 66 -4.69 5.56 -1.05
N GLY A 67 -5.55 6.21 -1.85
CA GLY A 67 -5.84 5.77 -3.21
C GLY A 67 -4.99 6.49 -4.25
N GLY A 68 -4.38 7.63 -3.86
CA GLY A 68 -3.61 8.47 -4.77
C GLY A 68 -2.12 8.23 -4.70
N ILE A 69 -1.68 7.04 -5.12
CA ILE A 69 -0.27 6.69 -5.20
C ILE A 69 0.13 6.62 -6.66
N ASN A 70 1.29 7.17 -7.00
CA ASN A 70 1.84 7.02 -8.33
C ASN A 70 2.54 5.65 -8.41
N ASP A 71 1.82 4.65 -8.89
CA ASP A 71 2.27 3.27 -8.89
C ASP A 71 3.56 3.09 -9.67
N THR A 72 3.67 3.70 -10.83
CA THR A 72 4.87 3.58 -11.68
C THR A 72 6.13 4.08 -10.98
N ASN A 73 6.04 5.24 -10.35
CA ASN A 73 7.18 5.81 -9.63
C ASN A 73 7.55 4.98 -8.41
N LEU A 74 6.54 4.49 -7.67
CA LEU A 74 6.79 3.68 -6.49
C LEU A 74 7.38 2.31 -6.87
N GLU A 75 6.90 1.70 -7.95
CA GLU A 75 7.43 0.43 -8.43
C GLU A 75 8.92 0.54 -8.78
N LYS A 76 9.33 1.66 -9.38
CA LYS A 76 10.74 1.91 -9.66
C LYS A 76 11.56 2.07 -8.39
N LEU A 77 11.01 2.75 -7.40
CA LEU A 77 11.72 3.00 -6.14
C LEU A 77 11.98 1.70 -5.36
N ILE A 78 11.02 0.79 -5.32
CA ILE A 78 11.15 -0.47 -4.58
C ILE A 78 11.56 -1.64 -5.47
N ASP A 79 11.85 -1.37 -6.74
CA ASP A 79 12.40 -2.34 -7.70
C ASP A 79 11.47 -3.54 -7.96
N ILE A 80 10.21 -3.26 -8.30
CA ILE A 80 9.26 -4.27 -8.76
C ILE A 80 8.78 -3.91 -10.16
N ASP A 81 8.32 -4.90 -10.91
CA ASP A 81 8.00 -4.72 -12.33
C ASP A 81 6.57 -4.26 -12.60
N GLY A 82 5.69 -4.31 -11.62
CA GLY A 82 4.28 -3.96 -11.79
C GLY A 82 3.46 -5.01 -12.53
N ILE A 83 4.08 -6.08 -12.98
CA ILE A 83 3.44 -7.17 -13.71
C ILE A 83 3.38 -8.42 -12.86
N ASN A 84 4.53 -8.93 -12.45
CA ASN A 84 4.61 -10.09 -11.56
C ASN A 84 4.32 -9.71 -10.11
N GLU A 85 4.71 -8.52 -9.73
CA GLU A 85 4.41 -7.96 -8.42
C GLU A 85 3.93 -6.52 -8.61
N SER A 86 2.80 -6.18 -8.00
CA SER A 86 2.15 -4.87 -8.16
C SER A 86 1.79 -4.27 -6.82
N ILE A 87 1.79 -2.93 -6.76
CA ILE A 87 1.29 -2.19 -5.62
C ILE A 87 -0.23 -2.35 -5.56
N ILE A 88 -0.78 -2.65 -4.39
CA ILE A 88 -2.22 -2.80 -4.21
C ILE A 88 -2.81 -1.81 -3.21
N TYR A 89 -2.03 -1.33 -2.24
CA TYR A 89 -2.57 -0.47 -1.20
C TYR A 89 -1.45 0.27 -0.50
N GLY A 90 -1.76 1.42 0.05
CA GLY A 90 -0.80 2.20 0.82
C GLY A 90 -1.48 2.97 1.93
N LEU A 91 -0.77 3.15 3.04
CA LEU A 91 -1.22 3.95 4.17
C LEU A 91 -0.07 4.82 4.65
N VAL A 92 -0.40 5.99 5.17
CA VAL A 92 0.58 6.85 5.85
C VAL A 92 0.20 6.97 7.31
N VAL A 93 1.21 6.98 8.17
CA VAL A 93 1.04 7.03 9.62
C VAL A 93 1.91 8.14 10.17
N GLY A 94 1.38 8.93 11.11
CA GLY A 94 2.12 10.03 11.70
C GLY A 94 1.42 10.59 12.92
N LYS A 95 2.07 11.59 13.49
CA LYS A 95 1.51 12.28 14.65
C LYS A 95 0.50 13.37 14.16
#